data_21c7f313121bafa92dbcb4bb98bce914
#
_entry.id   21c7f313121bafa92dbcb4bb98bce914
#
_cell.length_a   1.000
_cell.length_b   1.000
_cell.length_c   1.000
_cell.angle_alpha   90.00
_cell.angle_beta   90.00
_cell.angle_gamma   90.00
#
_symmetry.space_group_name_H-M   'P 1'
#
loop_
_entity.id
_entity.type
_entity.pdbx_description
1 polymer ?
#
loop_
_entity_poly.entity_id
_entity_poly.type
_entity_poly.pdbx_seq_one_letter_code
_entity_poly.pdbx_strand_id
1 'polypeptide(L)'
;VNANPAIEQAEGTVSVPGGRVSHNYFKVLGVHPILGRDFMPDDEKLGAPLTAIISYELWQQVYGGDTEVVGKSLRIDGQSISIIGVMGPISVGGQIGWRNLWLPLRINEALQLNNAGRWVHASARLKPGVTIEQARAELTNLMEGIKQAYPATHNRDHGIYAASLKDYVVDPGAQKALWLLFGAVVLVLLIACANVANLWLAHASGRERELAVRAALGASRAQLIRQVIIESVLLSTMGGVLG
;
A
#
# COMPACT_ATOMS: atom_id res chain seq x y z
N VAL A 1 13.68 11.83 -0.11
CA VAL A 1 13.42 12.96 -1.00
C VAL A 1 12.91 12.43 -2.33
N ASN A 2 11.80 12.97 -2.82
CA ASN A 2 11.26 12.59 -4.12
C ASN A 2 12.12 13.21 -5.23
N ALA A 3 12.45 12.41 -6.23
CA ALA A 3 13.09 12.85 -7.45
C ALA A 3 12.49 12.03 -8.60
N ASN A 4 12.29 12.66 -9.74
CA ASN A 4 11.87 11.95 -10.95
C ASN A 4 13.03 12.07 -11.95
N PRO A 5 14.10 11.30 -11.76
CA PRO A 5 15.25 11.34 -12.64
C PRO A 5 14.86 10.85 -14.04
N ALA A 6 15.54 11.43 -15.03
CA ALA A 6 15.39 11.03 -16.42
C ALA A 6 16.44 9.97 -16.75
N ILE A 7 16.00 8.75 -17.03
CA ILE A 7 16.84 7.64 -17.46
C ILE A 7 16.98 7.68 -18.98
N GLU A 8 18.22 7.71 -19.48
CA GLU A 8 18.52 7.62 -20.89
C GLU A 8 18.51 6.14 -21.31
N GLN A 9 17.66 5.81 -22.25
CA GLN A 9 17.58 4.49 -22.91
C GLN A 9 17.91 4.60 -24.41
N ALA A 10 18.14 3.48 -25.07
CA ALA A 10 18.44 3.45 -26.50
C ALA A 10 17.35 4.10 -27.38
N GLU A 11 16.11 4.07 -26.93
CA GLU A 11 14.94 4.61 -27.64
C GLU A 11 14.53 6.00 -27.18
N GLY A 12 15.26 6.63 -26.23
CA GLY A 12 14.94 7.97 -25.72
C GLY A 12 15.11 8.11 -24.20
N THR A 13 14.62 9.21 -23.66
CA THR A 13 14.69 9.51 -22.22
C THR A 13 13.35 9.24 -21.56
N VAL A 14 13.35 8.43 -20.52
CA VAL A 14 12.15 8.09 -19.73
C VAL A 14 12.32 8.63 -18.32
N SER A 15 11.35 9.44 -17.86
CA SER A 15 11.31 9.86 -16.46
C SER A 15 10.76 8.72 -15.60
N VAL A 16 11.49 8.36 -14.55
CA VAL A 16 11.07 7.30 -13.62
C VAL A 16 10.91 7.85 -12.21
N PRO A 17 9.91 7.39 -11.46
CA PRO A 17 9.79 7.73 -10.06
C PRO A 17 11.02 7.27 -9.28
N GLY A 18 11.71 8.20 -8.65
CA GLY A 18 12.92 7.90 -7.89
C GLY A 18 12.97 8.62 -6.55
N GLY A 19 13.99 8.33 -5.76
CA GLY A 19 14.19 9.03 -4.51
C GLY A 19 15.59 8.88 -3.96
N ARG A 20 16.00 9.87 -3.14
CA ARG A 20 17.23 9.79 -2.37
C ARG A 20 16.91 9.27 -0.98
N VAL A 21 17.64 8.26 -0.52
CA VAL A 21 17.43 7.57 0.74
C VAL A 21 18.74 7.44 1.52
N SER A 22 18.66 7.42 2.85
CA SER A 22 19.81 7.14 3.69
C SER A 22 20.25 5.68 3.56
N HIS A 23 21.53 5.40 3.80
CA HIS A 23 22.12 4.06 3.68
C HIS A 23 21.39 2.99 4.50
N ASN A 24 20.78 3.38 5.62
CA ASN A 24 20.06 2.48 6.51
C ASN A 24 18.57 2.35 6.21
N TYR A 25 18.08 3.00 5.14
CA TYR A 25 16.64 3.08 4.82
C TYR A 25 15.98 1.72 4.67
N PHE A 26 16.54 0.87 3.84
CA PHE A 26 16.00 -0.47 3.60
C PHE A 26 16.09 -1.37 4.83
N LYS A 27 17.17 -1.24 5.61
CA LYS A 27 17.34 -1.93 6.89
C LYS A 27 16.25 -1.54 7.90
N VAL A 28 15.89 -0.27 7.99
CA VAL A 28 14.79 0.22 8.86
C VAL A 28 13.46 -0.39 8.44
N LEU A 29 13.22 -0.53 7.14
CA LEU A 29 12.02 -1.13 6.58
C LEU A 29 12.00 -2.66 6.71
N GLY A 30 13.17 -3.29 6.91
CA GLY A 30 13.30 -4.75 7.00
C GLY A 30 13.28 -5.43 5.63
N VAL A 31 13.69 -4.71 4.56
CA VAL A 31 13.80 -5.23 3.20
C VAL A 31 15.26 -5.16 2.74
N HIS A 32 15.64 -6.07 1.83
CA HIS A 32 17.00 -6.16 1.31
C HIS A 32 16.99 -6.38 -0.21
N PRO A 33 18.04 -5.94 -0.92
CA PRO A 33 18.21 -6.28 -2.32
C PRO A 33 18.25 -7.81 -2.54
N ILE A 34 17.63 -8.26 -3.62
CA ILE A 34 17.69 -9.67 -4.06
C ILE A 34 18.94 -9.97 -4.89
N LEU A 35 19.51 -8.92 -5.51
CA LEU A 35 20.80 -8.97 -6.21
C LEU A 35 21.67 -7.82 -5.75
N GLY A 36 22.98 -8.06 -5.66
CA GLY A 36 23.93 -7.04 -5.26
C GLY A 36 23.93 -6.72 -3.77
N ARG A 37 24.08 -5.44 -3.44
CA ARG A 37 24.18 -4.95 -2.05
C ARG A 37 23.32 -3.75 -1.76
N ASP A 38 23.08 -3.52 -0.48
CA ASP A 38 22.46 -2.29 0.03
C ASP A 38 23.45 -1.10 0.03
N PHE A 39 22.93 0.11 0.26
CA PHE A 39 23.78 1.28 0.44
C PHE A 39 24.64 1.16 1.69
N MET A 40 25.85 1.69 1.61
CA MET A 40 26.79 1.81 2.72
C MET A 40 26.97 3.29 3.10
N PRO A 41 27.43 3.60 4.31
CA PRO A 41 27.71 5.00 4.72
C PRO A 41 28.64 5.73 3.75
N ASP A 42 29.56 5.00 3.10
CA ASP A 42 30.49 5.58 2.13
C ASP A 42 29.81 6.04 0.83
N ASP A 43 28.69 5.43 0.44
CA ASP A 43 27.92 5.83 -0.74
C ASP A 43 27.29 7.23 -0.56
N GLU A 44 27.07 7.69 0.66
CA GLU A 44 26.53 9.02 0.99
C GLU A 44 27.57 10.13 1.00
N LYS A 45 28.85 9.80 1.00
CA LYS A 45 29.92 10.81 1.02
C LYS A 45 29.90 11.66 -0.25
N LEU A 46 30.14 12.95 -0.09
CA LEU A 46 30.34 13.84 -1.24
C LEU A 46 31.60 13.41 -1.99
N GLY A 47 31.49 13.31 -3.31
CA GLY A 47 32.60 12.84 -4.16
C GLY A 47 32.72 11.32 -4.31
N ALA A 48 31.95 10.52 -3.57
CA ALA A 48 31.90 9.07 -3.80
C ALA A 48 31.34 8.73 -5.20
N PRO A 49 31.66 7.57 -5.77
CA PRO A 49 31.06 7.11 -7.03
C PRO A 49 29.54 7.14 -6.97
N LEU A 50 28.89 7.53 -8.07
CA LEU A 50 27.44 7.57 -8.13
C LEU A 50 26.90 6.13 -8.22
N THR A 51 26.04 5.76 -7.29
CA THR A 51 25.46 4.42 -7.18
C THR A 51 23.95 4.48 -7.13
N ALA A 52 23.29 3.41 -7.60
CA ALA A 52 21.84 3.28 -7.59
C ALA A 52 21.41 1.86 -7.23
N ILE A 53 20.26 1.76 -6.59
CA ILE A 53 19.49 0.52 -6.43
C ILE A 53 18.22 0.67 -7.25
N ILE A 54 17.88 -0.34 -8.06
CA ILE A 54 16.71 -0.33 -8.94
C ILE A 54 15.61 -1.25 -8.40
N SER A 55 14.36 -0.96 -8.78
CA SER A 55 13.23 -1.82 -8.42
C SER A 55 13.20 -3.09 -9.26
N TYR A 56 12.40 -4.07 -8.79
CA TYR A 56 12.15 -5.30 -9.53
C TYR A 56 11.52 -5.00 -10.90
N GLU A 57 10.57 -4.09 -10.93
CA GLU A 57 9.84 -3.71 -12.15
C GLU A 57 10.78 -3.08 -13.19
N LEU A 58 11.63 -2.14 -12.77
CA LEU A 58 12.61 -1.51 -13.67
C LEU A 58 13.63 -2.52 -14.18
N TRP A 59 14.08 -3.43 -13.30
CA TRP A 59 14.99 -4.51 -13.69
C TRP A 59 14.37 -5.43 -14.74
N GLN A 60 13.10 -5.83 -14.59
CA GLN A 60 12.40 -6.65 -15.57
C GLN A 60 12.17 -5.91 -16.88
N GLN A 61 11.69 -4.66 -16.82
CA GLN A 61 11.29 -3.90 -18.00
C GLN A 61 12.49 -3.45 -18.85
N VAL A 62 13.58 -3.02 -18.22
CA VAL A 62 14.73 -2.42 -18.91
C VAL A 62 15.84 -3.43 -19.16
N TYR A 63 16.04 -4.36 -18.24
CA TYR A 63 17.14 -5.32 -18.29
C TYR A 63 16.69 -6.78 -18.51
N GLY A 64 15.39 -7.01 -18.73
CA GLY A 64 14.85 -8.34 -19.02
C GLY A 64 15.10 -9.39 -17.92
N GLY A 65 15.34 -8.93 -16.68
CA GLY A 65 15.66 -9.83 -15.58
C GLY A 65 17.11 -10.34 -15.58
N ASP A 66 18.02 -9.67 -16.29
CA ASP A 66 19.43 -10.06 -16.36
C ASP A 66 20.10 -10.01 -14.98
N THR A 67 20.61 -11.16 -14.53
CA THR A 67 21.29 -11.30 -13.24
C THR A 67 22.65 -10.59 -13.18
N GLU A 68 23.25 -10.29 -14.35
CA GLU A 68 24.51 -9.56 -14.47
C GLU A 68 24.29 -8.02 -14.54
N VAL A 69 23.15 -7.52 -14.12
CA VAL A 69 22.83 -6.08 -14.10
C VAL A 69 23.65 -5.31 -13.06
N VAL A 70 24.08 -5.96 -11.99
CA VAL A 70 24.92 -5.35 -10.95
C VAL A 70 26.29 -5.00 -11.52
N GLY A 71 26.70 -3.74 -11.37
CA GLY A 71 27.92 -3.19 -11.97
C GLY A 71 27.70 -2.51 -13.33
N LYS A 72 26.57 -2.73 -13.99
CA LYS A 72 26.24 -1.96 -15.20
C LYS A 72 25.98 -0.50 -14.88
N SER A 73 26.22 0.36 -15.86
CA SER A 73 25.98 1.79 -15.74
C SER A 73 24.60 2.16 -16.29
N LEU A 74 23.91 3.00 -15.53
CA LEU A 74 22.66 3.65 -15.90
C LEU A 74 22.93 5.14 -16.09
N ARG A 75 22.50 5.74 -17.19
CA ARG A 75 22.61 7.20 -17.38
C ARG A 75 21.38 7.90 -16.83
N ILE A 76 21.62 8.82 -15.91
CA ILE A 76 20.57 9.60 -15.25
C ILE A 76 20.99 11.08 -15.32
N ASP A 77 20.15 11.91 -15.91
CA ASP A 77 20.40 13.35 -16.04
C ASP A 77 21.81 13.65 -16.61
N GLY A 78 22.25 12.87 -17.61
CA GLY A 78 23.57 12.98 -18.23
C GLY A 78 24.73 12.38 -17.44
N GLN A 79 24.50 11.86 -16.23
CA GLN A 79 25.55 11.26 -15.38
C GLN A 79 25.50 9.74 -15.43
N SER A 80 26.67 9.10 -15.46
CA SER A 80 26.78 7.64 -15.36
C SER A 80 26.74 7.21 -13.91
N ILE A 81 25.78 6.35 -13.56
CA ILE A 81 25.52 5.85 -12.22
C ILE A 81 25.61 4.33 -12.23
N SER A 82 26.39 3.74 -11.33
CA SER A 82 26.55 2.30 -11.26
C SER A 82 25.38 1.65 -10.50
N ILE A 83 24.78 0.60 -11.07
CA ILE A 83 23.77 -0.22 -10.40
C ILE A 83 24.49 -1.13 -9.40
N ILE A 84 24.18 -0.98 -8.11
CA ILE A 84 24.79 -1.78 -7.04
C ILE A 84 23.84 -2.83 -6.45
N GLY A 85 22.56 -2.75 -6.76
CA GLY A 85 21.58 -3.71 -6.27
C GLY A 85 20.24 -3.61 -6.97
N VAL A 86 19.47 -4.69 -6.84
CA VAL A 86 18.09 -4.81 -7.32
C VAL A 86 17.21 -5.16 -6.13
N MET A 87 16.17 -4.39 -5.90
CA MET A 87 15.17 -4.72 -4.88
C MET A 87 14.23 -5.82 -5.38
N GLY A 88 13.79 -6.68 -4.48
CA GLY A 88 12.69 -7.60 -4.76
C GLY A 88 11.35 -6.87 -4.98
N PRO A 89 10.31 -7.60 -5.40
CA PRO A 89 8.96 -7.03 -5.48
C PRO A 89 8.53 -6.57 -4.09
N ILE A 90 8.48 -5.24 -3.89
CA ILE A 90 8.18 -4.65 -2.58
C ILE A 90 6.70 -4.34 -2.52
N SER A 91 5.98 -5.12 -1.72
CA SER A 91 4.58 -4.83 -1.37
C SER A 91 4.44 -3.91 -0.16
N VAL A 92 5.45 -3.11 0.15
CA VAL A 92 5.32 -2.08 1.19
C VAL A 92 4.58 -0.91 0.57
N GLY A 93 3.31 -0.82 0.87
CA GLY A 93 2.43 0.23 0.36
C GLY A 93 2.97 1.65 0.63
N GLY A 94 2.43 2.61 -0.07
CA GLY A 94 2.82 4.00 0.03
C GLY A 94 4.01 4.37 -0.84
N GLN A 95 4.71 5.43 -0.47
CA GLN A 95 5.77 6.04 -1.29
C GLN A 95 6.97 5.15 -1.65
N ILE A 96 7.07 3.95 -1.07
CA ILE A 96 8.17 3.02 -1.32
C ILE A 96 7.89 2.17 -2.57
N GLY A 97 6.67 1.65 -2.72
CA GLY A 97 6.28 0.78 -3.82
C GLY A 97 6.09 1.47 -5.18
N TRP A 98 6.17 2.82 -5.22
CA TRP A 98 5.99 3.62 -6.44
C TRP A 98 7.30 4.10 -7.02
N ARG A 99 8.45 3.71 -6.44
CA ARG A 99 9.76 4.14 -6.89
C ARG A 99 10.46 3.04 -7.63
N ASN A 100 10.98 3.40 -8.79
CA ASN A 100 11.73 2.50 -9.64
C ASN A 100 13.24 2.61 -9.40
N LEU A 101 13.68 3.66 -8.70
CA LEU A 101 15.08 3.98 -8.52
C LEU A 101 15.35 4.64 -7.16
N TRP A 102 16.38 4.20 -6.48
CA TRP A 102 16.90 4.81 -5.27
C TRP A 102 18.35 5.21 -5.44
N LEU A 103 18.66 6.43 -4.98
CA LEU A 103 19.99 7.01 -4.95
C LEU A 103 20.38 7.28 -3.49
N PRO A 104 21.67 7.28 -3.14
CA PRO A 104 22.08 7.63 -1.78
C PRO A 104 21.80 9.11 -1.48
N LEU A 105 21.40 9.37 -0.24
CA LEU A 105 21.14 10.72 0.25
C LEU A 105 22.46 11.38 0.57
N ARG A 106 22.89 12.30 -0.27
CA ARG A 106 24.10 13.11 -0.06
C ARG A 106 23.70 14.49 0.43
N ILE A 107 24.08 14.80 1.66
CA ILE A 107 23.77 16.09 2.27
C ILE A 107 25.01 16.95 2.17
N ASN A 108 24.95 18.01 1.35
CA ASN A 108 25.99 19.02 1.28
C ASN A 108 25.80 20.09 2.36
N GLU A 109 26.82 20.93 2.56
CA GLU A 109 26.80 21.99 3.56
C GLU A 109 25.63 22.97 3.38
N ALA A 110 25.29 23.30 2.13
CA ALA A 110 24.15 24.17 1.83
C ALA A 110 22.81 23.59 2.27
N LEU A 111 22.63 22.26 2.15
CA LEU A 111 21.46 21.57 2.64
C LEU A 111 21.45 21.44 4.17
N GLN A 112 22.62 21.26 4.79
CA GLN A 112 22.74 21.23 6.26
C GLN A 112 22.41 22.59 6.89
N LEU A 113 22.80 23.68 6.26
CA LEU A 113 22.52 25.03 6.72
C LEU A 113 21.10 25.50 6.43
N ASN A 114 20.38 24.83 5.53
CA ASN A 114 19.00 25.16 5.19
C ASN A 114 18.01 24.55 6.19
N ASN A 115 17.98 25.07 7.40
CA ASN A 115 17.07 24.63 8.46
C ASN A 115 15.59 24.95 8.18
N ALA A 116 15.27 25.73 7.16
CA ALA A 116 13.89 26.07 6.77
C ALA A 116 13.28 25.05 5.79
N GLY A 117 14.10 24.21 5.15
CA GLY A 117 13.66 23.24 4.15
C GLY A 117 13.03 21.99 4.75
N ARG A 118 11.80 21.67 4.36
CA ARG A 118 11.08 20.44 4.74
C ARG A 118 11.10 19.44 3.59
N TRP A 119 12.25 18.97 3.24
CA TRP A 119 12.45 18.10 2.08
C TRP A 119 12.75 16.65 2.44
N VAL A 120 12.91 16.34 3.74
CA VAL A 120 13.20 14.99 4.23
C VAL A 120 12.00 14.43 4.97
N HIS A 121 11.60 13.20 4.58
CA HIS A 121 10.69 12.37 5.35
C HIS A 121 11.52 11.34 6.11
N ALA A 122 11.29 11.21 7.40
CA ALA A 122 11.97 10.23 8.23
C ALA A 122 11.06 9.01 8.47
N SER A 123 11.62 7.82 8.33
CA SER A 123 10.98 6.58 8.77
C SER A 123 11.83 5.98 9.89
N ALA A 124 11.19 5.49 10.93
CA ALA A 124 11.87 4.91 12.08
C ALA A 124 11.16 3.64 12.53
N ARG A 125 11.92 2.73 13.14
CA ARG A 125 11.39 1.56 13.84
C ARG A 125 11.40 1.85 15.34
N LEU A 126 10.25 1.70 15.98
CA LEU A 126 10.16 1.85 17.42
C LEU A 126 10.95 0.74 18.11
N LYS A 127 11.58 1.08 19.24
CA LYS A 127 12.23 0.08 20.12
C LYS A 127 11.17 -0.87 20.70
N PRO A 128 11.52 -2.11 21.01
CA PRO A 128 10.60 -3.02 21.69
C PRO A 128 9.99 -2.40 22.95
N GLY A 129 8.66 -2.49 23.08
CA GLY A 129 7.93 -1.94 24.23
C GLY A 129 7.61 -0.45 24.17
N VAL A 130 8.07 0.30 23.16
CA VAL A 130 7.72 1.72 22.96
C VAL A 130 6.47 1.85 22.13
N THR A 131 5.49 2.62 22.61
CA THR A 131 4.26 2.91 21.86
C THR A 131 4.42 4.12 20.94
N ILE A 132 3.54 4.25 19.96
CA ILE A 132 3.54 5.41 19.05
C ILE A 132 3.23 6.71 19.81
N GLU A 133 2.43 6.65 20.86
CA GLU A 133 2.09 7.78 21.71
C GLU A 133 3.32 8.28 22.49
N GLN A 134 4.11 7.37 23.03
CA GLN A 134 5.38 7.71 23.68
C GLN A 134 6.37 8.34 22.71
N ALA A 135 6.48 7.77 21.50
CA ALA A 135 7.32 8.35 20.46
C ALA A 135 6.86 9.75 20.02
N ARG A 136 5.55 9.98 19.92
CA ARG A 136 4.99 11.31 19.63
C ARG A 136 5.32 12.32 20.71
N ALA A 137 5.20 11.94 21.98
CA ALA A 137 5.53 12.81 23.11
C ALA A 137 7.01 13.20 23.08
N GLU A 138 7.90 12.25 22.87
CA GLU A 138 9.34 12.50 22.77
C GLU A 138 9.70 13.42 21.59
N LEU A 139 9.12 13.16 20.41
CA LEU A 139 9.30 14.00 19.23
C LEU A 139 8.75 15.43 19.42
N THR A 140 7.65 15.59 20.16
CA THR A 140 7.11 16.91 20.50
C THR A 140 8.08 17.68 21.39
N ASN A 141 8.64 17.03 22.42
CA ASN A 141 9.62 17.63 23.30
C ASN A 141 10.90 18.02 22.55
N LEU A 142 11.37 17.15 21.64
CA LEU A 142 12.50 17.42 20.78
C LEU A 142 12.24 18.66 19.89
N MET A 143 11.04 18.76 19.30
CA MET A 143 10.69 19.90 18.46
C MET A 143 10.65 21.22 19.26
N GLU A 144 10.16 21.21 20.49
CA GLU A 144 10.20 22.41 21.33
C GLU A 144 11.64 22.85 21.61
N GLY A 145 12.57 21.90 21.84
CA GLY A 145 14.00 22.22 21.95
C GLY A 145 14.59 22.81 20.67
N ILE A 146 14.20 22.28 19.49
CA ILE A 146 14.64 22.82 18.19
C ILE A 146 14.07 24.23 17.97
N LYS A 147 12.83 24.51 18.31
CA LYS A 147 12.22 25.86 18.20
C LYS A 147 12.95 26.88 19.07
N GLN A 148 13.37 26.47 20.27
CA GLN A 148 14.17 27.35 21.17
C GLN A 148 15.56 27.61 20.60
N ALA A 149 16.22 26.61 20.04
CA ALA A 149 17.56 26.73 19.47
C ALA A 149 17.57 27.52 18.13
N TYR A 150 16.51 27.40 17.32
CA TYR A 150 16.41 27.98 15.98
C TYR A 150 15.12 28.79 15.76
N PRO A 151 14.86 29.87 16.53
CA PRO A 151 13.58 30.59 16.51
C PRO A 151 13.29 31.31 15.19
N ALA A 152 14.32 31.63 14.41
CA ALA A 152 14.19 32.30 13.12
C ALA A 152 13.68 31.39 12.01
N THR A 153 13.97 30.08 12.07
CA THR A 153 13.66 29.09 11.03
C THR A 153 12.56 28.12 11.45
N HIS A 154 12.37 27.93 12.75
CA HIS A 154 11.36 27.06 13.34
C HIS A 154 10.39 27.89 14.20
N ASN A 155 9.43 28.55 13.53
CA ASN A 155 8.40 29.32 14.22
C ASN A 155 7.34 28.42 14.89
N ARG A 156 6.38 29.04 15.61
CA ARG A 156 5.38 28.34 16.43
C ARG A 156 4.48 27.37 15.65
N ASP A 157 4.32 27.56 14.35
CA ASP A 157 3.40 26.77 13.53
C ASP A 157 3.97 25.43 13.06
N HIS A 158 5.23 25.14 13.40
CA HIS A 158 5.92 23.91 13.02
C HIS A 158 5.78 22.83 14.11
N GLY A 159 5.15 21.72 13.76
CA GLY A 159 5.08 20.52 14.59
C GLY A 159 5.69 19.30 13.90
N ILE A 160 6.03 18.28 14.67
CA ILE A 160 6.35 16.96 14.15
C ILE A 160 5.09 16.12 14.19
N TYR A 161 4.74 15.51 13.05
CA TYR A 161 3.68 14.53 12.97
C TYR A 161 4.29 13.14 12.82
N ALA A 162 3.99 12.24 13.74
CA ALA A 162 4.35 10.84 13.63
C ALA A 162 3.09 9.97 13.49
N ALA A 163 3.08 9.17 12.44
CA ALA A 163 2.02 8.22 12.15
C ALA A 163 2.60 6.80 12.04
N SER A 164 1.78 5.80 12.33
CA SER A 164 2.12 4.43 11.96
C SER A 164 2.28 4.33 10.46
N LEU A 165 3.28 3.57 10.00
CA LEU A 165 3.48 3.35 8.57
C LEU A 165 2.23 2.75 7.92
N LYS A 166 1.50 1.90 8.64
CA LYS A 166 0.22 1.33 8.20
C LYS A 166 -0.82 2.42 7.93
N ASP A 167 -0.96 3.39 8.84
CA ASP A 167 -1.94 4.47 8.71
C ASP A 167 -1.53 5.49 7.63
N TYR A 168 -0.22 5.62 7.41
CA TYR A 168 0.33 6.48 6.35
C TYR A 168 0.11 5.90 4.95
N VAL A 169 0.16 4.57 4.83
CA VAL A 169 -0.01 3.85 3.56
C VAL A 169 -1.47 3.74 3.16
N VAL A 170 -2.37 3.52 4.13
CA VAL A 170 -3.81 3.42 3.87
C VAL A 170 -4.43 4.80 4.02
N ASP A 171 -4.82 5.40 2.89
CA ASP A 171 -5.57 6.66 2.90
C ASP A 171 -6.86 6.49 3.72
N PRO A 172 -7.05 7.27 4.79
CA PRO A 172 -8.29 7.23 5.59
C PRO A 172 -9.55 7.51 4.76
N GLY A 173 -9.43 8.26 3.67
CA GLY A 173 -10.51 8.51 2.71
C GLY A 173 -10.89 7.25 1.94
N ALA A 174 -9.91 6.51 1.46
CA ALA A 174 -10.12 5.24 0.77
C ALA A 174 -10.78 4.19 1.68
N GLN A 175 -10.37 4.12 2.95
CA GLN A 175 -10.97 3.22 3.92
C GLN A 175 -12.45 3.56 4.17
N LYS A 176 -12.81 4.85 4.32
CA LYS A 176 -14.20 5.29 4.46
C LYS A 176 -15.03 4.96 3.21
N ALA A 177 -14.46 5.19 2.02
CA ALA A 177 -15.12 4.86 0.76
C ALA A 177 -15.43 3.35 0.64
N LEU A 178 -14.50 2.49 1.05
CA LEU A 178 -14.70 1.04 1.08
C LEU A 178 -15.84 0.63 2.03
N TRP A 179 -15.92 1.23 3.23
CA TRP A 179 -17.01 0.96 4.16
C TRP A 179 -18.36 1.43 3.63
N LEU A 180 -18.42 2.58 2.95
CA LEU A 180 -19.65 3.06 2.28
C LEU A 180 -20.07 2.13 1.15
N LEU A 181 -19.12 1.70 0.32
CA LEU A 181 -19.38 0.74 -0.75
C LEU A 181 -19.90 -0.59 -0.20
N PHE A 182 -19.26 -1.11 0.84
CA PHE A 182 -19.71 -2.33 1.51
C PHE A 182 -21.13 -2.19 2.05
N GLY A 183 -21.44 -1.07 2.71
CA GLY A 183 -22.80 -0.76 3.19
C GLY A 183 -23.84 -0.72 2.06
N ALA A 184 -23.49 -0.10 0.92
CA ALA A 184 -24.36 -0.06 -0.26
C ALA A 184 -24.64 -1.47 -0.82
N VAL A 185 -23.61 -2.32 -0.92
CA VAL A 185 -23.76 -3.70 -1.39
C VAL A 185 -24.66 -4.52 -0.45
N VAL A 186 -24.49 -4.36 0.86
CA VAL A 186 -25.34 -5.02 1.87
C VAL A 186 -26.80 -4.57 1.73
N LEU A 187 -27.06 -3.28 1.51
CA LEU A 187 -28.43 -2.76 1.29
C LEU A 187 -29.06 -3.36 0.03
N VAL A 188 -28.33 -3.40 -1.08
CA VAL A 188 -28.81 -4.03 -2.32
C VAL A 188 -29.15 -5.50 -2.10
N LEU A 189 -28.29 -6.23 -1.39
CA LEU A 189 -28.53 -7.63 -1.05
C LEU A 189 -29.77 -7.80 -0.18
N LEU A 190 -29.99 -6.93 0.80
CA LEU A 190 -31.19 -6.96 1.64
C LEU A 190 -32.47 -6.71 0.84
N ILE A 191 -32.43 -5.76 -0.11
CA ILE A 191 -33.56 -5.50 -1.02
C ILE A 191 -33.85 -6.73 -1.89
N ALA A 192 -32.80 -7.35 -2.46
CA ALA A 192 -32.96 -8.58 -3.24
C ALA A 192 -33.55 -9.72 -2.39
N CYS A 193 -33.06 -9.92 -1.17
CA CYS A 193 -33.60 -10.92 -0.24
C CYS A 193 -35.07 -10.63 0.11
N ALA A 194 -35.44 -9.38 0.36
CA ALA A 194 -36.82 -8.99 0.64
C ALA A 194 -37.74 -9.26 -0.55
N ASN A 195 -37.30 -8.96 -1.77
CA ASN A 195 -38.05 -9.24 -3.00
C ASN A 195 -38.26 -10.75 -3.20
N VAL A 196 -37.22 -11.55 -3.00
CA VAL A 196 -37.32 -13.02 -3.06
C VAL A 196 -38.26 -13.53 -1.99
N ALA A 197 -38.17 -13.05 -0.76
CA ALA A 197 -39.10 -13.45 0.32
C ALA A 197 -40.55 -13.11 -0.01
N ASN A 198 -40.84 -11.93 -0.56
CA ASN A 198 -42.18 -11.54 -0.99
C ASN A 198 -42.70 -12.43 -2.13
N LEU A 199 -41.89 -12.77 -3.12
CA LEU A 199 -42.26 -13.70 -4.18
C LEU A 199 -42.58 -15.10 -3.63
N TRP A 200 -41.78 -15.57 -2.66
CA TRP A 200 -42.03 -16.86 -1.97
C TRP A 200 -43.33 -16.85 -1.19
N LEU A 201 -43.65 -15.78 -0.45
CA LEU A 201 -44.90 -15.62 0.27
C LEU A 201 -46.11 -15.66 -0.69
N ALA A 202 -46.04 -14.94 -1.81
CA ALA A 202 -47.06 -14.96 -2.83
C ALA A 202 -47.27 -16.36 -3.45
N HIS A 203 -46.19 -17.09 -3.71
CA HIS A 203 -46.24 -18.45 -4.21
C HIS A 203 -46.82 -19.43 -3.19
N ALA A 204 -46.45 -19.27 -1.90
CA ALA A 204 -46.97 -20.12 -0.80
C ALA A 204 -48.49 -19.97 -0.64
N SER A 205 -49.00 -18.73 -0.73
CA SER A 205 -50.46 -18.46 -0.64
C SER A 205 -51.24 -19.11 -1.79
N GLY A 206 -50.66 -19.22 -2.99
CA GLY A 206 -51.27 -19.92 -4.12
C GLY A 206 -51.32 -21.45 -3.98
N ARG A 207 -50.41 -22.02 -3.13
CA ARG A 207 -50.30 -23.49 -2.91
C ARG A 207 -51.02 -24.03 -1.66
N GLU A 208 -51.66 -23.18 -0.89
CA GLU A 208 -52.36 -23.60 0.35
C GLU A 208 -53.39 -24.72 0.09
N ARG A 209 -54.16 -24.64 -1.02
CA ARG A 209 -55.13 -25.68 -1.40
C ARG A 209 -54.45 -26.99 -1.77
N GLU A 210 -53.33 -26.95 -2.45
CA GLU A 210 -52.59 -28.16 -2.86
C GLU A 210 -51.97 -28.85 -1.64
N LEU A 211 -51.39 -28.08 -0.73
CA LEU A 211 -50.83 -28.59 0.53
C LEU A 211 -51.92 -29.19 1.46
N ALA A 212 -53.09 -28.52 1.50
CA ALA A 212 -54.22 -29.01 2.27
C ALA A 212 -54.76 -30.35 1.71
N VAL A 213 -54.85 -30.53 0.40
CA VAL A 213 -55.25 -31.80 -0.25
C VAL A 213 -54.23 -32.91 0.05
N ARG A 214 -52.92 -32.59 -0.05
CA ARG A 214 -51.89 -33.59 0.26
C ARG A 214 -51.87 -34.00 1.74
N ALA A 215 -52.10 -33.03 2.64
CA ALA A 215 -52.25 -33.33 4.06
C ALA A 215 -53.47 -34.22 4.34
N ALA A 216 -54.59 -33.98 3.66
CA ALA A 216 -55.80 -34.80 3.78
C ALA A 216 -55.61 -36.25 3.23
N LEU A 217 -54.70 -36.41 2.27
CA LEU A 217 -54.32 -37.72 1.71
C LEU A 217 -53.23 -38.45 2.54
N GLY A 218 -52.87 -37.90 3.73
CA GLY A 218 -51.98 -38.56 4.68
C GLY A 218 -50.48 -38.19 4.57
N ALA A 219 -50.12 -37.16 3.82
CA ALA A 219 -48.73 -36.69 3.79
C ALA A 219 -48.29 -36.11 5.14
N SER A 220 -47.17 -36.59 5.68
CA SER A 220 -46.62 -36.05 6.93
C SER A 220 -46.09 -34.65 6.78
N ARG A 221 -46.16 -33.83 7.85
CA ARG A 221 -45.59 -32.44 7.85
C ARG A 221 -44.12 -32.41 7.47
N ALA A 222 -43.35 -33.43 7.88
CA ALA A 222 -41.94 -33.55 7.54
C ALA A 222 -41.67 -33.72 6.03
N GLN A 223 -42.55 -34.48 5.34
CA GLN A 223 -42.45 -34.68 3.89
C GLN A 223 -42.77 -33.39 3.12
N LEU A 224 -43.77 -32.63 3.55
CA LEU A 224 -44.12 -31.35 2.94
C LEU A 224 -43.02 -30.31 3.11
N ILE A 225 -42.44 -30.18 4.30
CA ILE A 225 -41.32 -29.28 4.59
C ILE A 225 -40.08 -29.66 3.77
N ARG A 226 -39.74 -30.97 3.73
CA ARG A 226 -38.59 -31.46 2.95
C ARG A 226 -38.73 -31.13 1.47
N GLN A 227 -39.92 -31.27 0.90
CA GLN A 227 -40.16 -30.95 -0.50
C GLN A 227 -39.92 -29.45 -0.79
N VAL A 228 -40.46 -28.55 0.06
CA VAL A 228 -40.29 -27.11 -0.09
C VAL A 228 -38.82 -26.72 0.02
N ILE A 229 -38.08 -27.31 0.96
CA ILE A 229 -36.65 -27.05 1.13
C ILE A 229 -35.86 -27.49 -0.11
N ILE A 230 -36.10 -28.68 -0.64
CA ILE A 230 -35.41 -29.20 -1.83
C ILE A 230 -35.68 -28.29 -3.04
N GLU A 231 -36.93 -27.90 -3.26
CA GLU A 231 -37.30 -26.99 -4.36
C GLU A 231 -36.61 -25.62 -4.24
N SER A 232 -36.54 -25.07 -3.02
CA SER A 232 -35.85 -23.80 -2.75
C SER A 232 -34.33 -23.89 -2.98
N VAL A 233 -33.71 -24.98 -2.52
CA VAL A 233 -32.27 -25.19 -2.71
C VAL A 233 -31.93 -25.38 -4.19
N LEU A 234 -32.73 -26.13 -4.94
CA LEU A 234 -32.53 -26.32 -6.38
C LEU A 234 -32.64 -24.99 -7.14
N LEU A 235 -33.67 -24.18 -6.86
CA LEU A 235 -33.83 -22.87 -7.50
C LEU A 235 -32.70 -21.89 -7.13
N SER A 236 -32.30 -21.87 -5.86
CA SER A 236 -31.19 -21.03 -5.40
C SER A 236 -29.85 -21.43 -6.03
N THR A 237 -29.57 -22.72 -6.15
CA THR A 237 -28.33 -23.20 -6.79
C THR A 237 -28.32 -22.91 -8.29
N MET A 238 -29.45 -23.08 -8.98
CA MET A 238 -29.56 -22.70 -10.40
C MET A 238 -29.39 -21.18 -10.60
N GLY A 239 -30.01 -20.37 -9.74
CA GLY A 239 -29.84 -18.91 -9.78
C GLY A 239 -28.41 -18.49 -9.48
N GLY A 240 -27.72 -19.11 -8.53
CA GLY A 240 -26.33 -18.80 -8.20
C GLY A 240 -25.29 -19.25 -9.23
N VAL A 241 -25.63 -20.20 -10.11
CA VAL A 241 -24.75 -20.66 -11.21
C VAL A 241 -24.93 -19.80 -12.47
N LEU A 242 -26.12 -19.22 -12.66
CA LEU A 242 -26.47 -18.42 -13.84
C LEU A 242 -26.21 -16.90 -13.63
N GLY A 243 -26.02 -16.42 -12.40
CA GLY A 243 -25.71 -15.04 -12.04
C GLY A 243 -24.29 -14.84 -11.61
#